data_29d472e4e753fb6f7dd555f8cebe1899
#
_entry.id   29d472e4e753fb6f7dd555f8cebe1899
#
_cell.length_a   1.000
_cell.length_b   1.000
_cell.length_c   1.000
_cell.angle_alpha   90.00
_cell.angle_beta   90.00
_cell.angle_gamma   90.00
#
_symmetry.space_group_name_H-M   'P 1'
#
loop_
_entity.id
_entity.type
_entity.pdbx_description
1 polymer ?
#
loop_
_entity_poly.entity_id
_entity_poly.type
_entity_poly.pdbx_seq_one_letter_code
_entity_poly.pdbx_strand_id
1 'polypeptide(L)'
;MMTDEKTVQVARSNLSKHMGSEPGERVPIWSGILHEFRNHLALLAAATTEVRAVTPSAVVPEISHALIAAEWNLQRMNALVDFVDAALRGGTPVMTDLDQVIERALRLAAPALGRVAVSFNKPHRIDVRNHGTALECLISGLIIELARSGARTQDPTHRQQIDVFADVGRGTTVLEIESSGLPPNADSWRIALASDLAARIGASLTTPPASAGFVVHLDSSS
;
A
#
# COMPACT_ATOMS: atom_id res chain seq x y z
N MET A 1 -7.97 -14.36 -25.03
CA MET A 1 -7.99 -13.37 -23.97
C MET A 1 -8.86 -13.83 -22.80
N MET A 2 -8.67 -15.08 -22.33
CA MET A 2 -9.47 -15.74 -21.27
C MET A 2 -8.64 -16.24 -20.08
N THR A 3 -7.36 -15.87 -19.99
CA THR A 3 -6.45 -16.38 -18.95
C THR A 3 -6.39 -15.51 -17.69
N ASP A 4 -6.89 -14.27 -17.78
CA ASP A 4 -6.66 -13.27 -16.71
C ASP A 4 -7.61 -13.44 -15.51
N GLU A 5 -8.87 -13.78 -15.77
CA GLU A 5 -9.86 -13.92 -14.69
C GLU A 5 -9.56 -15.12 -13.76
N LYS A 6 -9.08 -16.21 -14.33
CA LYS A 6 -8.72 -17.41 -13.54
C LYS A 6 -7.55 -17.16 -12.60
N THR A 7 -6.54 -16.44 -13.04
CA THR A 7 -5.34 -16.16 -12.21
C THR A 7 -5.67 -15.21 -11.08
N VAL A 8 -6.44 -14.15 -11.35
CA VAL A 8 -6.93 -13.23 -10.31
C VAL A 8 -7.85 -13.95 -9.32
N GLN A 9 -8.66 -14.89 -9.80
CA GLN A 9 -9.57 -15.66 -8.97
C GLN A 9 -8.83 -16.70 -8.12
N VAL A 10 -7.77 -17.31 -8.63
CA VAL A 10 -6.88 -18.22 -7.88
C VAL A 10 -6.11 -17.44 -6.80
N ALA A 11 -5.56 -16.28 -7.13
CA ALA A 11 -4.89 -15.41 -6.15
C ALA A 11 -5.85 -14.96 -5.04
N ARG A 12 -7.08 -14.55 -5.38
CA ARG A 12 -8.12 -14.21 -4.41
C ARG A 12 -8.53 -15.41 -3.54
N SER A 13 -8.70 -16.59 -4.16
CA SER A 13 -9.05 -17.81 -3.44
C SER A 13 -7.95 -18.25 -2.47
N ASN A 14 -6.70 -18.15 -2.87
CA ASN A 14 -5.56 -18.47 -2.02
C ASN A 14 -5.43 -17.46 -0.87
N LEU A 15 -5.56 -16.17 -1.15
CA LEU A 15 -5.55 -15.13 -0.14
C LEU A 15 -6.68 -15.34 0.90
N SER A 16 -7.89 -15.60 0.44
CA SER A 16 -9.06 -15.84 1.28
C SER A 16 -8.89 -17.06 2.20
N LYS A 17 -8.27 -18.14 1.71
CA LYS A 17 -8.01 -19.34 2.52
C LYS A 17 -7.00 -19.13 3.64
N HIS A 18 -6.09 -18.17 3.46
CA HIS A 18 -5.00 -17.88 4.41
C HIS A 18 -5.23 -16.63 5.26
N MET A 19 -6.35 -15.94 5.08
CA MET A 19 -6.70 -14.76 5.89
C MET A 19 -6.86 -15.07 7.39
N GLY A 20 -7.11 -16.34 7.74
CA GLY A 20 -7.17 -16.80 9.12
C GLY A 20 -5.82 -17.19 9.74
N SER A 21 -4.72 -17.17 8.98
CA SER A 21 -3.39 -17.48 9.50
C SER A 21 -2.85 -16.32 10.34
N GLU A 22 -1.95 -16.64 11.27
CA GLU A 22 -1.28 -15.63 12.09
C GLU A 22 -0.49 -14.63 11.22
N PRO A 23 -0.43 -13.34 11.63
CA PRO A 23 0.43 -12.36 10.97
C PRO A 23 1.88 -12.84 10.93
N GLY A 24 2.54 -12.65 9.78
CA GLY A 24 3.91 -13.13 9.53
C GLY A 24 4.00 -14.49 8.86
N GLU A 25 3.06 -15.42 9.10
CA GLU A 25 3.02 -16.72 8.41
C GLU A 25 2.65 -16.59 6.93
N ARG A 26 2.00 -15.47 6.57
CA ARG A 26 1.55 -15.15 5.20
C ARG A 26 2.64 -14.58 4.30
N VAL A 27 3.84 -14.27 4.82
CA VAL A 27 4.93 -13.68 4.02
C VAL A 27 5.30 -14.53 2.80
N PRO A 28 5.41 -15.87 2.88
CA PRO A 28 5.64 -16.69 1.69
C PRO A 28 4.53 -16.58 0.64
N ILE A 29 3.29 -16.41 1.08
CA ILE A 29 2.12 -16.24 0.20
C ILE A 29 2.22 -14.91 -0.54
N TRP A 30 2.54 -13.82 0.16
CA TRP A 30 2.77 -12.52 -0.45
C TRP A 30 3.91 -12.56 -1.48
N SER A 31 5.01 -13.22 -1.14
CA SER A 31 6.13 -13.39 -2.06
C SER A 31 5.74 -14.14 -3.34
N GLY A 32 4.92 -15.19 -3.22
CA GLY A 32 4.34 -15.91 -4.36
C GLY A 32 3.43 -15.02 -5.20
N ILE A 33 2.53 -14.27 -4.57
CA ILE A 33 1.64 -13.33 -5.27
C ILE A 33 2.44 -12.25 -6.02
N LEU A 34 3.47 -11.69 -5.40
CA LEU A 34 4.32 -10.68 -6.04
C LEU A 34 5.11 -11.27 -7.21
N HIS A 35 5.56 -12.51 -7.11
CA HIS A 35 6.22 -13.20 -8.22
C HIS A 35 5.27 -13.37 -9.42
N GLU A 36 4.05 -13.81 -9.19
CA GLU A 36 3.00 -13.90 -10.22
C GLU A 36 2.74 -12.52 -10.86
N PHE A 37 2.62 -11.47 -10.04
CA PHE A 37 2.44 -10.11 -10.54
C PHE A 37 3.60 -9.67 -11.44
N ARG A 38 4.86 -9.94 -11.07
CA ARG A 38 6.03 -9.64 -11.91
C ARG A 38 5.95 -10.34 -13.26
N ASN A 39 5.55 -11.61 -13.28
CA ASN A 39 5.41 -12.37 -14.50
C ASN A 39 4.35 -11.74 -15.42
N HIS A 40 3.20 -11.35 -14.87
CA HIS A 40 2.15 -10.68 -15.66
C HIS A 40 2.59 -9.31 -16.17
N LEU A 41 3.28 -8.52 -15.36
CA LEU A 41 3.82 -7.23 -15.79
C LEU A 41 4.87 -7.39 -16.90
N ALA A 42 5.70 -8.42 -16.83
CA ALA A 42 6.69 -8.72 -17.88
C ALA A 42 6.00 -9.09 -19.21
N LEU A 43 4.92 -9.91 -19.16
CA LEU A 43 4.14 -10.24 -20.35
C LEU A 43 3.45 -9.02 -20.95
N LEU A 44 2.88 -8.14 -20.13
CA LEU A 44 2.27 -6.89 -20.59
C LEU A 44 3.30 -5.95 -21.20
N ALA A 45 4.50 -5.84 -20.62
CA ALA A 45 5.58 -5.04 -21.16
C ALA A 45 6.06 -5.56 -22.54
N ALA A 46 6.20 -6.89 -22.68
CA ALA A 46 6.52 -7.53 -23.95
C ALA A 46 5.44 -7.23 -25.01
N ALA A 47 4.16 -7.43 -24.69
CA ALA A 47 3.05 -7.15 -25.60
C ALA A 47 2.99 -5.67 -25.99
N THR A 48 3.24 -4.74 -25.06
CA THR A 48 3.28 -3.30 -25.35
C THR A 48 4.43 -2.97 -26.31
N THR A 49 5.57 -3.60 -26.13
CA THR A 49 6.75 -3.45 -27.01
C THR A 49 6.49 -3.99 -28.42
N GLU A 50 5.84 -5.16 -28.53
CA GLU A 50 5.45 -5.75 -29.82
C GLU A 50 4.44 -4.85 -30.55
N VAL A 51 3.42 -4.35 -29.88
CA VAL A 51 2.45 -3.42 -30.48
C VAL A 51 3.17 -2.18 -30.99
N ARG A 52 4.12 -1.63 -30.23
CA ARG A 52 4.90 -0.49 -30.64
C ARG A 52 5.76 -0.77 -31.89
N ALA A 53 6.37 -1.95 -31.95
CA ALA A 53 7.23 -2.35 -33.07
C ALA A 53 6.46 -2.51 -34.39
N VAL A 54 5.20 -2.97 -34.33
CA VAL A 54 4.36 -3.18 -35.53
C VAL A 54 3.48 -1.97 -35.86
N THR A 55 3.41 -0.97 -34.98
CA THR A 55 2.63 0.24 -35.21
C THR A 55 3.42 1.19 -36.11
N PRO A 56 2.94 1.51 -37.36
CA PRO A 56 3.64 2.44 -38.23
C PRO A 56 3.77 3.81 -37.60
N SER A 57 4.91 4.49 -37.85
CA SER A 57 5.20 5.84 -37.33
C SER A 57 4.18 6.92 -37.75
N ALA A 58 3.31 6.61 -38.72
CA ALA A 58 2.24 7.48 -39.21
C ALA A 58 0.89 7.24 -38.49
N VAL A 59 0.81 6.32 -37.54
CA VAL A 59 -0.42 6.04 -36.83
C VAL A 59 -0.65 7.07 -35.74
N VAL A 60 -1.84 7.60 -35.78
CA VAL A 60 -2.53 8.56 -34.92
C VAL A 60 -1.83 8.87 -33.59
N PRO A 61 -1.52 10.16 -33.30
CA PRO A 61 -0.86 10.60 -32.08
C PRO A 61 -1.45 10.01 -30.79
N GLU A 62 -2.78 9.74 -30.79
CA GLU A 62 -3.49 9.17 -29.65
C GLU A 62 -3.02 7.75 -29.28
N ILE A 63 -2.70 6.90 -30.27
CA ILE A 63 -2.19 5.54 -30.01
C ILE A 63 -0.77 5.62 -29.43
N SER A 64 0.07 6.51 -29.95
CA SER A 64 1.41 6.74 -29.40
C SER A 64 1.35 7.22 -27.96
N HIS A 65 0.44 8.15 -27.63
CA HIS A 65 0.24 8.61 -26.26
C HIS A 65 -0.27 7.49 -25.34
N ALA A 66 -1.20 6.65 -25.83
CA ALA A 66 -1.70 5.52 -25.06
C ALA A 66 -0.61 4.47 -24.76
N LEU A 67 0.26 4.19 -25.72
CA LEU A 67 1.40 3.27 -25.52
C LEU A 67 2.42 3.84 -24.52
N ILE A 68 2.77 5.13 -24.63
CA ILE A 68 3.65 5.80 -23.67
C ILE A 68 3.02 5.75 -22.26
N ALA A 69 1.74 6.03 -22.12
CA ALA A 69 1.05 5.96 -20.84
C ALA A 69 1.02 4.53 -20.29
N ALA A 70 0.87 3.52 -21.13
CA ALA A 70 0.93 2.10 -20.72
C ALA A 70 2.33 1.73 -20.23
N GLU A 71 3.39 2.11 -20.94
CA GLU A 71 4.78 1.88 -20.53
C GLU A 71 5.09 2.54 -19.17
N TRP A 72 4.67 3.79 -18.99
CA TRP A 72 4.81 4.51 -17.72
C TRP A 72 4.10 3.80 -16.56
N ASN A 73 2.87 3.35 -16.80
CA ASN A 73 2.11 2.63 -15.78
C ASN A 73 2.77 1.28 -15.44
N LEU A 74 3.27 0.55 -16.44
CA LEU A 74 3.99 -0.71 -16.22
C LEU A 74 5.27 -0.52 -15.40
N GLN A 75 6.07 0.50 -15.71
CA GLN A 75 7.28 0.84 -14.94
C GLN A 75 6.92 1.17 -13.49
N ARG A 76 5.85 1.94 -13.28
CA ARG A 76 5.37 2.31 -11.96
C ARG A 76 4.86 1.10 -11.17
N MET A 77 4.12 0.20 -11.81
CA MET A 77 3.65 -1.04 -11.18
C MET A 77 4.83 -1.95 -10.78
N ASN A 78 5.84 -2.10 -11.62
CA ASN A 78 7.05 -2.83 -11.28
C ASN A 78 7.75 -2.22 -10.05
N ALA A 79 7.93 -0.91 -10.02
CA ALA A 79 8.52 -0.22 -8.87
C ALA A 79 7.73 -0.43 -7.57
N LEU A 80 6.40 -0.45 -7.64
CA LEU A 80 5.54 -0.75 -6.48
C LEU A 80 5.69 -2.20 -6.02
N VAL A 81 5.74 -3.16 -6.95
CA VAL A 81 5.95 -4.57 -6.62
C VAL A 81 7.30 -4.76 -5.94
N ASP A 82 8.37 -4.13 -6.48
CA ASP A 82 9.71 -4.20 -5.89
C ASP A 82 9.76 -3.55 -4.51
N PHE A 83 9.03 -2.44 -4.31
CA PHE A 83 8.92 -1.78 -3.02
C PHE A 83 8.23 -2.66 -1.97
N VAL A 84 7.10 -3.29 -2.31
CA VAL A 84 6.38 -4.20 -1.40
C VAL A 84 7.22 -5.44 -1.10
N ASP A 85 7.89 -6.00 -2.09
CA ASP A 85 8.77 -7.16 -1.91
C ASP A 85 9.97 -6.83 -1.00
N ALA A 86 10.57 -5.64 -1.16
CA ALA A 86 11.61 -5.15 -0.26
C ALA A 86 11.10 -4.97 1.17
N ALA A 87 9.88 -4.44 1.33
CA ALA A 87 9.22 -4.30 2.63
C ALA A 87 8.98 -5.67 3.31
N LEU A 88 8.51 -6.65 2.54
CA LEU A 88 8.29 -8.01 3.03
C LEU A 88 9.58 -8.76 3.37
N ARG A 89 10.66 -8.52 2.63
CA ARG A 89 11.98 -9.08 2.99
C ARG A 89 12.57 -8.46 4.25
N GLY A 90 12.16 -7.23 4.57
CA GLY A 90 12.70 -6.45 5.66
C GLY A 90 14.15 -6.00 5.37
N GLY A 91 14.70 -5.28 6.32
CA GLY A 91 16.07 -4.78 6.26
C GLY A 91 16.62 -4.62 7.67
N THR A 92 17.90 -4.29 7.77
CA THR A 92 18.47 -3.87 9.05
C THR A 92 17.71 -2.64 9.57
N PRO A 93 17.22 -2.65 10.82
CA PRO A 93 16.52 -1.53 11.38
C PRO A 93 17.41 -0.29 11.46
N VAL A 94 16.91 0.84 11.02
CA VAL A 94 17.58 2.13 11.04
C VAL A 94 16.67 3.15 11.72
N MET A 95 17.21 3.96 12.61
CA MET A 95 16.48 5.09 13.18
C MET A 95 16.22 6.13 12.09
N THR A 96 14.98 6.48 11.90
CA THR A 96 14.53 7.38 10.83
C THR A 96 13.55 8.39 11.42
N ASP A 97 13.62 9.63 11.00
CA ASP A 97 12.63 10.66 11.35
C ASP A 97 11.26 10.27 10.79
N LEU A 98 10.26 10.23 11.65
CA LEU A 98 8.89 9.85 11.30
C LEU A 98 8.30 10.74 10.17
N ASP A 99 8.71 12.01 10.10
CA ASP A 99 8.30 12.90 9.01
C ASP A 99 8.71 12.36 7.64
N GLN A 100 9.94 11.85 7.54
CA GLN A 100 10.43 11.26 6.30
C GLN A 100 9.67 9.98 5.93
N VAL A 101 9.33 9.18 6.93
CA VAL A 101 8.53 7.96 6.73
C VAL A 101 7.13 8.32 6.22
N ILE A 102 6.46 9.24 6.90
CA ILE A 102 5.11 9.70 6.51
C ILE A 102 5.14 10.34 5.12
N GLU A 103 6.11 11.21 4.83
CA GLU A 103 6.23 11.83 3.51
C GLU A 103 6.40 10.80 2.39
N ARG A 104 7.22 9.76 2.61
CA ARG A 104 7.39 8.66 1.64
C ARG A 104 6.11 7.84 1.49
N ALA A 105 5.45 7.52 2.62
CA ALA A 105 4.18 6.81 2.61
C ALA A 105 3.08 7.58 1.84
N LEU A 106 2.99 8.90 2.03
CA LEU A 106 2.06 9.77 1.31
C LEU A 106 2.37 9.83 -0.19
N ARG A 107 3.65 9.88 -0.57
CA ARG A 107 4.04 9.81 -2.00
C ARG A 107 3.61 8.50 -2.65
N LEU A 108 3.70 7.38 -1.93
CA LEU A 108 3.22 6.08 -2.41
C LEU A 108 1.70 6.03 -2.52
N ALA A 109 0.99 6.61 -1.54
CA ALA A 109 -0.47 6.64 -1.52
C ALA A 109 -1.07 7.65 -2.51
N ALA A 110 -0.33 8.69 -2.90
CA ALA A 110 -0.81 9.82 -3.69
C ALA A 110 -1.71 9.47 -4.89
N PRO A 111 -1.40 8.42 -5.70
CA PRO A 111 -2.27 8.06 -6.82
C PRO A 111 -3.67 7.59 -6.41
N ALA A 112 -3.81 7.06 -5.20
CA ALA A 112 -5.08 6.54 -4.69
C ALA A 112 -5.88 7.60 -3.92
N LEU A 113 -5.23 8.69 -3.49
CA LEU A 113 -5.84 9.72 -2.67
C LEU A 113 -6.84 10.59 -3.45
N GLY A 114 -6.56 10.89 -4.73
CA GLY A 114 -7.45 11.72 -5.54
C GLY A 114 -7.70 13.09 -4.90
N ARG A 115 -8.91 13.26 -4.31
CA ARG A 115 -9.32 14.50 -3.61
C ARG A 115 -9.29 14.39 -2.09
N VAL A 116 -8.78 13.30 -1.55
CA VAL A 116 -8.67 13.09 -0.10
C VAL A 116 -7.56 13.98 0.44
N ALA A 117 -7.88 14.78 1.46
CA ALA A 117 -6.88 15.55 2.18
C ALA A 117 -6.25 14.66 3.26
N VAL A 118 -4.94 14.75 3.44
CA VAL A 118 -4.24 14.06 4.52
C VAL A 118 -3.49 15.08 5.35
N SER A 119 -3.70 15.08 6.66
CA SER A 119 -2.94 15.88 7.61
C SER A 119 -2.04 14.98 8.46
N PHE A 120 -0.90 15.52 8.89
CA PHE A 120 -0.03 14.85 9.83
C PHE A 120 0.28 15.78 11.01
N ASN A 121 -0.04 15.33 12.20
CA ASN A 121 0.10 16.08 13.44
C ASN A 121 0.97 15.30 14.45
N LYS A 122 1.95 15.97 15.00
CA LYS A 122 2.81 15.45 16.06
C LYS A 122 3.25 16.56 17.03
N PRO A 123 3.49 16.25 18.30
CA PRO A 123 3.90 17.27 19.28
C PRO A 123 5.36 17.72 19.12
N HIS A 124 6.25 16.85 18.63
CA HIS A 124 7.68 17.11 18.48
C HIS A 124 8.28 16.14 17.44
N ARG A 125 9.59 16.26 17.19
CA ARG A 125 10.32 15.30 16.36
C ARG A 125 10.28 13.91 16.99
N ILE A 126 9.96 12.91 16.17
CA ILE A 126 9.88 11.51 16.57
C ILE A 126 10.79 10.70 15.65
N ASP A 127 11.77 10.03 16.22
CA ASP A 127 12.59 9.06 15.50
C ASP A 127 12.03 7.65 15.75
N VAL A 128 11.81 6.89 14.68
CA VAL A 128 11.25 5.53 14.71
C VAL A 128 12.23 4.54 14.12
N ARG A 129 12.19 3.32 14.62
CA ARG A 129 12.93 2.21 14.02
C ARG A 129 12.22 1.75 12.76
N ASN A 130 12.87 1.93 11.61
CA ASN A 130 12.34 1.53 10.32
C ASN A 130 13.14 0.35 9.75
N HIS A 131 12.45 -0.67 9.29
CA HIS A 131 13.01 -1.88 8.70
C HIS A 131 12.95 -1.79 7.16
N GLY A 132 13.89 -1.08 6.57
CA GLY A 132 13.87 -0.80 5.13
C GLY A 132 12.70 0.07 4.74
N THR A 133 11.77 -0.46 3.95
CA THR A 133 10.57 0.24 3.45
C THR A 133 9.28 -0.28 4.08
N ALA A 134 9.38 -1.11 5.12
CA ALA A 134 8.22 -1.80 5.68
C ALA A 134 7.22 -0.84 6.34
N LEU A 135 7.72 0.14 7.06
CA LEU A 135 6.86 1.11 7.75
C LEU A 135 6.15 2.04 6.77
N GLU A 136 6.85 2.52 5.73
CA GLU A 136 6.23 3.29 4.64
C GLU A 136 5.14 2.50 3.92
N CYS A 137 5.41 1.22 3.62
CA CYS A 137 4.45 0.34 2.96
C CYS A 137 3.22 0.09 3.84
N LEU A 138 3.42 -0.15 5.13
CA LEU A 138 2.36 -0.30 6.12
C LEU A 138 1.47 0.93 6.16
N ILE A 139 2.05 2.09 6.41
CA ILE A 139 1.30 3.36 6.56
C ILE A 139 0.58 3.71 5.24
N SER A 140 1.25 3.59 4.08
CA SER A 140 0.62 3.86 2.79
C SER A 140 -0.56 2.94 2.53
N GLY A 141 -0.45 1.65 2.86
CA GLY A 141 -1.52 0.66 2.73
C GLY A 141 -2.76 1.02 3.55
N LEU A 142 -2.56 1.45 4.80
CA LEU A 142 -3.64 1.87 5.69
C LEU A 142 -4.32 3.15 5.19
N ILE A 143 -3.55 4.15 4.77
CA ILE A 143 -4.07 5.41 4.19
C ILE A 143 -4.89 5.12 2.92
N ILE A 144 -4.40 4.25 2.02
CA ILE A 144 -5.12 3.87 0.80
C ILE A 144 -6.43 3.15 1.15
N GLU A 145 -6.43 2.29 2.15
CA GLU A 145 -7.65 1.58 2.57
C GLU A 145 -8.71 2.56 3.08
N LEU A 146 -8.32 3.52 3.92
CA LEU A 146 -9.23 4.57 4.41
C LEU A 146 -9.74 5.44 3.27
N ALA A 147 -8.87 5.88 2.36
CA ALA A 147 -9.27 6.68 1.20
C ALA A 147 -10.32 5.96 0.34
N ARG A 148 -10.17 4.64 0.15
CA ARG A 148 -11.13 3.82 -0.62
C ARG A 148 -12.43 3.57 0.13
N SER A 149 -12.38 3.42 1.45
CA SER A 149 -13.59 3.24 2.27
C SER A 149 -14.44 4.51 2.24
N GLY A 150 -13.84 5.68 2.33
CA GLY A 150 -14.56 6.95 2.21
C GLY A 150 -15.12 7.23 0.81
N ALA A 151 -14.44 6.78 -0.25
CA ALA A 151 -14.94 6.92 -1.62
C ALA A 151 -16.24 6.13 -1.89
N ARG A 152 -16.65 5.25 -0.99
CA ARG A 152 -17.95 4.55 -1.04
C ARG A 152 -19.12 5.40 -0.57
N THR A 153 -18.87 6.54 0.08
CA THR A 153 -19.92 7.53 0.39
C THR A 153 -20.35 8.20 -0.92
N GLN A 154 -21.65 8.11 -1.23
CA GLN A 154 -22.20 8.68 -2.48
C GLN A 154 -22.34 10.20 -2.47
N ASP A 155 -21.88 10.88 -1.41
CA ASP A 155 -21.98 12.34 -1.31
C ASP A 155 -20.76 13.01 -2.00
N PRO A 156 -20.94 13.59 -3.21
CA PRO A 156 -19.86 14.24 -3.95
C PRO A 156 -19.38 15.55 -3.30
N THR A 157 -20.12 16.07 -2.32
CA THR A 157 -19.79 17.31 -1.62
C THR A 157 -18.94 17.08 -0.39
N HIS A 158 -18.95 15.87 0.15
CA HIS A 158 -18.15 15.50 1.31
C HIS A 158 -16.67 15.33 0.89
N ARG A 159 -15.80 16.23 1.36
CA ARG A 159 -14.36 16.08 1.24
C ARG A 159 -13.88 15.16 2.36
N GLN A 160 -13.47 13.97 1.98
CA GLN A 160 -12.85 13.06 2.94
C GLN A 160 -11.52 13.64 3.43
N GLN A 161 -11.32 13.56 4.72
CA GLN A 161 -10.06 13.91 5.38
C GLN A 161 -9.53 12.67 6.10
N ILE A 162 -8.23 12.48 6.04
CA ILE A 162 -7.49 11.49 6.82
C ILE A 162 -6.52 12.25 7.69
N ASP A 163 -6.59 12.04 8.99
CA ASP A 163 -5.71 12.64 9.97
C ASP A 163 -4.78 11.57 10.53
N VAL A 164 -3.49 11.85 10.49
CA VAL A 164 -2.44 11.02 11.08
C VAL A 164 -1.90 11.75 12.30
N PHE A 165 -2.03 11.14 13.46
CA PHE A 165 -1.50 11.63 14.72
C PHE A 165 -0.38 10.73 15.19
N ALA A 166 0.67 11.32 15.72
CA ALA A 166 1.75 10.58 16.35
C ALA A 166 2.00 11.10 17.76
N ASP A 167 2.12 10.19 18.70
CA ASP A 167 2.49 10.49 20.08
C ASP A 167 3.52 9.48 20.58
N VAL A 168 4.31 9.89 21.57
CA VAL A 168 5.34 9.05 22.22
C VAL A 168 5.03 8.92 23.68
N GLY A 169 4.70 7.71 24.11
CA GLY A 169 4.46 7.38 25.51
C GLY A 169 5.29 6.19 25.97
N ARG A 170 6.01 6.34 27.09
CA ARG A 170 6.69 5.24 27.81
C ARG A 170 7.49 4.25 26.92
N GLY A 171 8.21 4.74 25.91
CA GLY A 171 9.03 3.90 25.04
C GLY A 171 8.29 3.29 23.86
N THR A 172 7.08 3.73 23.56
CA THR A 172 6.29 3.32 22.40
C THR A 172 5.85 4.54 21.62
N THR A 173 6.00 4.52 20.31
CA THR A 173 5.38 5.51 19.42
C THR A 173 4.03 4.96 18.97
N VAL A 174 2.98 5.74 19.15
CA VAL A 174 1.62 5.41 18.71
C VAL A 174 1.28 6.27 17.51
N LEU A 175 0.88 5.63 16.41
CA LEU A 175 0.34 6.30 15.24
C LEU A 175 -1.16 6.00 15.17
N GLU A 176 -1.96 7.04 15.23
CA GLU A 176 -3.40 6.97 15.00
C GLU A 176 -3.68 7.53 13.61
N ILE A 177 -4.35 6.74 12.77
CA ILE A 177 -4.70 7.10 11.39
C ILE A 177 -6.21 7.03 11.29
N GLU A 178 -6.86 8.17 11.28
CA GLU A 178 -8.31 8.29 11.31
C GLU A 178 -8.86 8.90 10.03
N SER A 179 -10.09 8.56 9.68
CA SER A 179 -10.79 9.10 8.53
C SER A 179 -12.16 9.65 8.93
N SER A 180 -12.55 10.75 8.32
CA SER A 180 -13.92 11.28 8.42
C SER A 180 -14.95 10.43 7.64
N GLY A 181 -14.50 9.38 6.95
CA GLY A 181 -15.31 8.50 6.13
C GLY A 181 -15.86 7.27 6.83
N LEU A 182 -16.22 6.26 6.04
CA LEU A 182 -16.68 4.97 6.54
C LEU A 182 -15.53 4.14 7.15
N PRO A 183 -15.84 3.25 8.09
CA PRO A 183 -14.85 2.33 8.63
C PRO A 183 -14.23 1.47 7.51
N PRO A 184 -12.96 1.05 7.68
CA PRO A 184 -12.27 0.21 6.71
C PRO A 184 -12.95 -1.16 6.60
N ASN A 185 -12.80 -1.79 5.43
CA ASN A 185 -13.27 -3.16 5.24
C ASN A 185 -12.30 -4.14 5.91
N ALA A 186 -12.73 -4.79 6.98
CA ALA A 186 -11.90 -5.73 7.74
C ALA A 186 -11.33 -6.88 6.89
N ASP A 187 -12.04 -7.30 5.83
CA ASP A 187 -11.59 -8.36 4.91
C ASP A 187 -10.68 -7.84 3.78
N SER A 188 -10.21 -6.60 3.88
CA SER A 188 -9.31 -6.03 2.88
C SER A 188 -7.94 -6.71 2.93
N TRP A 189 -7.47 -7.16 1.76
CA TRP A 189 -6.11 -7.69 1.63
C TRP A 189 -5.02 -6.69 2.05
N ARG A 190 -5.32 -5.37 1.99
CA ARG A 190 -4.39 -4.32 2.43
C ARG A 190 -4.21 -4.32 3.94
N ILE A 191 -5.29 -4.56 4.68
CA ILE A 191 -5.23 -4.72 6.14
C ILE A 191 -4.45 -5.98 6.49
N ALA A 192 -4.67 -7.08 5.77
CA ALA A 192 -3.90 -8.30 5.95
C ALA A 192 -2.40 -8.08 5.71
N LEU A 193 -2.03 -7.43 4.61
CA LEU A 193 -0.65 -7.08 4.31
C LEU A 193 -0.07 -6.13 5.37
N ALA A 194 -0.82 -5.10 5.79
CA ALA A 194 -0.38 -4.18 6.83
C ALA A 194 -0.14 -4.90 8.17
N SER A 195 -1.01 -5.86 8.54
CA SER A 195 -0.83 -6.68 9.73
C SER A 195 0.44 -7.53 9.66
N ASP A 196 0.74 -8.12 8.50
CA ASP A 196 1.96 -8.93 8.30
C ASP A 196 3.21 -8.06 8.34
N LEU A 197 3.16 -6.85 7.77
CA LEU A 197 4.26 -5.89 7.85
C LEU A 197 4.47 -5.38 9.28
N ALA A 198 3.38 -5.10 10.01
CA ALA A 198 3.45 -4.70 11.41
C ALA A 198 4.12 -5.78 12.26
N ALA A 199 3.66 -7.03 12.17
CA ALA A 199 4.26 -8.16 12.89
C ALA A 199 5.77 -8.31 12.58
N ARG A 200 6.15 -8.10 11.32
CA ARG A 200 7.54 -8.23 10.87
C ARG A 200 8.46 -7.16 11.46
N ILE A 201 7.97 -5.95 11.70
CA ILE A 201 8.76 -4.85 12.28
C ILE A 201 8.61 -4.76 13.82
N GLY A 202 7.97 -5.76 14.44
CA GLY A 202 7.71 -5.75 15.88
C GLY A 202 6.66 -4.72 16.31
N ALA A 203 5.80 -4.29 15.38
CA ALA A 203 4.70 -3.37 15.66
C ALA A 203 3.39 -4.13 15.89
N SER A 204 2.42 -3.51 16.54
CA SER A 204 1.05 -4.01 16.59
C SER A 204 0.10 -3.07 15.85
N LEU A 205 -0.86 -3.66 15.15
CA LEU A 205 -1.91 -2.95 14.41
C LEU A 205 -3.27 -3.31 15.01
N THR A 206 -4.05 -2.30 15.37
CA THR A 206 -5.41 -2.46 15.85
C THR A 206 -6.39 -1.59 15.08
N THR A 207 -7.63 -2.07 14.94
CA THR A 207 -8.74 -1.31 14.36
C THR A 207 -9.73 -1.06 15.48
N PRO A 208 -9.85 0.15 16.02
CA PRO A 208 -10.79 0.44 17.09
C PRO A 208 -12.23 0.22 16.62
N PRO A 209 -13.08 -0.46 17.40
CA PRO A 209 -14.39 -0.94 16.95
C PRO A 209 -15.39 0.17 16.61
N ALA A 210 -15.14 1.41 17.05
CA ALA A 210 -16.05 2.54 16.84
C ALA A 210 -15.44 3.65 15.94
N SER A 211 -14.19 3.50 15.47
CA SER A 211 -13.54 4.52 14.66
C SER A 211 -13.37 4.07 13.21
N ALA A 212 -13.40 5.03 12.29
CA ALA A 212 -12.99 4.83 10.92
C ALA A 212 -11.47 5.00 10.82
N GLY A 213 -10.70 4.15 11.55
CA GLY A 213 -9.26 4.35 11.66
C GLY A 213 -8.47 3.12 12.07
N PHE A 214 -7.17 3.34 12.25
CA PHE A 214 -6.19 2.35 12.67
C PHE A 214 -5.27 2.93 13.73
N VAL A 215 -4.83 2.08 14.65
CA VAL A 215 -3.80 2.42 15.62
C VAL A 215 -2.61 1.47 15.42
N VAL A 216 -1.43 2.05 15.22
CA VAL A 216 -0.16 1.33 15.07
C VAL A 216 0.73 1.67 16.26
N HIS A 217 1.11 0.66 17.03
CA HIS A 217 2.09 0.81 18.10
C HIS A 217 3.45 0.36 17.61
N LEU A 218 4.41 1.25 17.64
CA LEU A 218 5.81 1.01 17.26
C LEU A 218 6.64 0.98 18.54
N ASP A 219 7.34 -0.12 18.78
CA ASP A 219 8.28 -0.19 19.91
C ASP A 219 9.43 0.78 19.65
N SER A 220 9.56 1.75 20.54
CA SER A 220 10.68 2.71 20.54
C SER A 220 11.89 2.17 21.31
N SER A 221 11.84 0.91 21.77
CA SER A 221 12.87 0.37 22.63
C SER A 221 14.20 0.23 21.91
N SER A 222 15.06 1.05 22.38
CA SER A 222 16.53 1.15 22.50
C SER A 222 17.39 0.20 21.68
#